data_f3cf6e3cd1e7230c7e31554e832e8df4
#
_entry.id   f3cf6e3cd1e7230c7e31554e832e8df4
#
_cell.length_a   1.000
_cell.length_b   1.000
_cell.length_c   1.000
_cell.angle_alpha   90.00
_cell.angle_beta   90.00
_cell.angle_gamma   90.00
#
_symmetry.space_group_name_H-M   'P 1'
#
loop_
_entity.id
_entity.type
_entity.pdbx_description
1 polymer ?
#
loop_
_entity_poly.entity_id
_entity_poly.type
_entity_poly.pdbx_seq_one_letter_code
_entity_poly.pdbx_strand_id
1 'polypeptide(L)'
;MTKKQRAEGVCKLLNEEYGTDLRCYLEYDPDSPWQLLFATILSAQCTDERVNIVTRELFKKYPTLESVAAADVSEFEKDIYSIGFYRNKAKNIISCANALLEDFGGEVPSDIDDLTSLPGVGRKTANVIRGNIFGINSIVVDTHVKRVSTLLGLTKDEDPVKIEYELMKLLPEDQWILYNFQVIAHGRKVCIARRPQCENCILREACKHYNMNTEVWK
;
A
#
# COMPACT_ATOMS: atom_id res chain seq x y z
N MET A 1 1.31 -21.51 -21.20
CA MET A 1 1.38 -20.05 -20.92
C MET A 1 2.59 -19.77 -20.03
N THR A 2 3.49 -18.87 -20.45
CA THR A 2 4.64 -18.46 -19.65
C THR A 2 4.21 -17.58 -18.47
N LYS A 3 5.09 -17.41 -17.45
CA LYS A 3 4.81 -16.47 -16.33
C LYS A 3 4.53 -15.04 -16.83
N LYS A 4 5.29 -14.58 -17.81
CA LYS A 4 5.16 -13.23 -18.38
C LYS A 4 3.82 -13.07 -19.10
N GLN A 5 3.45 -14.00 -19.97
CA GLN A 5 2.14 -13.97 -20.64
C GLN A 5 0.97 -14.01 -19.66
N ARG A 6 1.13 -14.75 -18.56
CA ARG A 6 0.13 -14.78 -17.47
C ARG A 6 0.02 -13.41 -16.79
N ALA A 7 1.14 -12.79 -16.48
CA ALA A 7 1.17 -11.46 -15.83
C ALA A 7 0.50 -10.40 -16.71
N GLU A 8 0.82 -10.36 -18.00
CA GLU A 8 0.21 -9.46 -18.97
C GLU A 8 -1.31 -9.68 -19.10
N GLY A 9 -1.73 -10.95 -19.20
CA GLY A 9 -3.15 -11.30 -19.24
C GLY A 9 -3.90 -10.92 -17.97
N VAL A 10 -3.28 -11.10 -16.80
CA VAL A 10 -3.84 -10.69 -15.50
C VAL A 10 -4.01 -9.18 -15.45
N CYS A 11 -3.01 -8.38 -15.85
CA CYS A 11 -3.14 -6.91 -15.88
C CYS A 11 -4.27 -6.47 -16.80
N LYS A 12 -4.39 -7.06 -18.00
CA LYS A 12 -5.48 -6.75 -18.93
C LYS A 12 -6.85 -6.98 -18.29
N LEU A 13 -7.09 -8.15 -17.71
CA LEU A 13 -8.35 -8.49 -17.07
C LEU A 13 -8.65 -7.62 -15.85
N LEU A 14 -7.64 -7.26 -15.06
CA LEU A 14 -7.79 -6.35 -13.93
C LEU A 14 -8.15 -4.93 -14.40
N ASN A 15 -7.54 -4.44 -15.48
CA ASN A 15 -7.87 -3.15 -16.08
C ASN A 15 -9.32 -3.10 -16.59
N GLU A 16 -9.79 -4.18 -17.22
CA GLU A 16 -11.17 -4.31 -17.71
C GLU A 16 -12.19 -4.32 -16.56
N GLU A 17 -11.90 -4.98 -15.46
CA GLU A 17 -12.83 -5.14 -14.32
C GLU A 17 -12.82 -3.93 -13.38
N TYR A 18 -11.64 -3.40 -13.07
CA TYR A 18 -11.48 -2.37 -12.02
C TYR A 18 -11.17 -0.98 -12.56
N GLY A 19 -10.91 -0.87 -13.86
CA GLY A 19 -10.48 0.39 -14.48
C GLY A 19 -9.03 0.76 -14.18
N THR A 20 -8.61 1.90 -14.70
CA THR A 20 -7.24 2.42 -14.58
C THR A 20 -7.15 3.76 -13.84
N ASP A 21 -8.28 4.35 -13.42
CA ASP A 21 -8.33 5.60 -12.63
C ASP A 21 -8.55 5.27 -11.14
N LEU A 22 -7.65 4.46 -10.59
CA LEU A 22 -7.66 4.13 -9.17
C LEU A 22 -6.66 5.00 -8.42
N ARG A 23 -7.10 5.50 -7.25
CA ARG A 23 -6.30 6.38 -6.39
C ARG A 23 -6.16 5.81 -4.99
N CYS A 24 -5.24 6.37 -4.23
CA CYS A 24 -5.10 6.05 -2.82
C CYS A 24 -6.41 6.34 -2.07
N TYR A 25 -6.81 5.41 -1.21
CA TYR A 25 -8.01 5.57 -0.37
C TYR A 25 -7.78 6.50 0.83
N LEU A 26 -6.53 6.77 1.20
CA LEU A 26 -6.20 7.70 2.27
C LEU A 26 -6.37 9.13 1.76
N GLU A 27 -7.05 9.94 2.58
CA GLU A 27 -7.30 11.34 2.27
C GLU A 27 -6.14 12.20 2.76
N TYR A 28 -5.67 13.10 1.92
CA TYR A 28 -4.61 14.05 2.21
C TYR A 28 -4.73 15.28 1.31
N ASP A 29 -4.11 16.38 1.72
CA ASP A 29 -3.94 17.57 0.90
C ASP A 29 -2.74 17.35 -0.06
N PRO A 30 -2.93 17.45 -1.39
CA PRO A 30 -1.85 17.31 -2.36
C PRO A 30 -0.69 18.30 -2.15
N ASP A 31 -0.98 19.48 -1.60
CA ASP A 31 0.03 20.50 -1.28
C ASP A 31 0.79 20.19 0.03
N SER A 32 0.39 19.13 0.73
CA SER A 32 0.97 18.69 2.01
C SER A 32 1.33 17.19 1.98
N PRO A 33 2.35 16.77 1.21
CA PRO A 33 2.71 15.35 1.02
C PRO A 33 2.95 14.57 2.33
N TRP A 34 3.42 15.25 3.39
CA TRP A 34 3.61 14.66 4.72
C TRP A 34 2.31 14.12 5.33
N GLN A 35 1.15 14.66 4.94
CA GLN A 35 -0.15 14.13 5.40
C GLN A 35 -0.38 12.70 4.91
N LEU A 36 -0.07 12.40 3.64
CA LEU A 36 -0.16 11.03 3.14
C LEU A 36 0.85 10.11 3.83
N LEU A 37 2.07 10.59 4.10
CA LEU A 37 3.08 9.82 4.82
C LEU A 37 2.57 9.43 6.21
N PHE A 38 2.05 10.38 6.99
CA PHE A 38 1.52 10.12 8.33
C PHE A 38 0.26 9.26 8.30
N ALA A 39 -0.67 9.52 7.37
CA ALA A 39 -1.84 8.67 7.17
C ALA A 39 -1.44 7.22 6.84
N THR A 40 -0.37 7.02 6.04
CA THR A 40 0.14 5.68 5.70
C THR A 40 0.78 5.00 6.92
N ILE A 41 1.51 5.73 7.77
CA ILE A 41 2.00 5.20 9.06
C ILE A 41 0.82 4.78 9.96
N LEU A 42 -0.23 5.61 10.02
CA LEU A 42 -1.44 5.31 10.80
C LEU A 42 -2.21 4.10 10.26
N SER A 43 -2.17 3.84 8.95
CA SER A 43 -2.90 2.73 8.31
C SER A 43 -2.34 1.34 8.61
N ALA A 44 -1.13 1.22 9.19
CA ALA A 44 -0.58 -0.06 9.60
C ALA A 44 -1.52 -0.78 10.59
N GLN A 45 -2.09 -1.93 10.19
CA GLN A 45 -3.08 -2.71 10.95
C GLN A 45 -4.35 -1.90 11.34
N CYS A 46 -4.74 -0.95 10.48
CA CYS A 46 -5.96 -0.16 10.62
C CYS A 46 -6.63 -0.01 9.25
N THR A 47 -7.95 0.15 9.21
CA THR A 47 -8.67 0.38 7.97
C THR A 47 -8.48 1.82 7.49
N ASP A 48 -8.41 2.02 6.17
CA ASP A 48 -8.25 3.35 5.56
C ASP A 48 -9.39 4.29 6.00
N GLU A 49 -10.62 3.77 6.08
CA GLU A 49 -11.79 4.54 6.56
C GLU A 49 -11.59 5.08 7.98
N ARG A 50 -11.09 4.23 8.91
CA ARG A 50 -10.81 4.68 10.29
C ARG A 50 -9.69 5.72 10.30
N VAL A 51 -8.65 5.53 9.50
CA VAL A 51 -7.56 6.50 9.37
C VAL A 51 -8.10 7.83 8.88
N ASN A 52 -8.90 7.86 7.82
CA ASN A 52 -9.47 9.10 7.28
C ASN A 52 -10.33 9.86 8.30
N ILE A 53 -11.13 9.14 9.10
CA ILE A 53 -11.91 9.78 10.19
C ILE A 53 -10.98 10.49 11.18
N VAL A 54 -9.88 9.85 11.57
CA VAL A 54 -8.94 10.41 12.54
C VAL A 54 -8.11 11.53 11.95
N THR A 55 -7.59 11.35 10.74
CA THR A 55 -6.70 12.33 10.10
C THR A 55 -7.39 13.63 9.75
N ARG A 56 -8.69 13.62 9.41
CA ARG A 56 -9.48 14.83 9.18
C ARG A 56 -9.46 15.78 10.39
N GLU A 57 -9.57 15.25 11.60
CA GLU A 57 -9.51 16.08 12.82
C GLU A 57 -8.07 16.37 13.24
N LEU A 58 -7.18 15.39 13.06
CA LEU A 58 -5.77 15.52 13.38
C LEU A 58 -5.10 16.65 12.59
N PHE A 59 -5.30 16.71 11.27
CA PHE A 59 -4.70 17.73 10.41
C PHE A 59 -5.35 19.12 10.54
N LYS A 60 -6.55 19.22 11.10
CA LYS A 60 -7.11 20.51 11.53
C LYS A 60 -6.42 21.01 12.79
N LYS A 61 -6.14 20.12 13.76
CA LYS A 61 -5.47 20.45 15.00
C LYS A 61 -3.98 20.75 14.81
N TYR A 62 -3.34 20.02 13.89
CA TYR A 62 -1.93 20.16 13.53
C TYR A 62 -1.81 20.47 12.02
N PRO A 63 -2.05 21.75 11.62
CA PRO A 63 -2.18 22.09 10.20
C PRO A 63 -0.85 22.19 9.46
N THR A 64 0.29 22.20 10.15
CA THR A 64 1.63 22.26 9.55
C THR A 64 2.54 21.18 10.10
N LEU A 65 3.61 20.88 9.36
CA LEU A 65 4.62 19.90 9.77
C LEU A 65 5.27 20.30 11.12
N GLU A 66 5.54 21.60 11.31
CA GLU A 66 6.11 22.14 12.55
C GLU A 66 5.16 21.95 13.74
N SER A 67 3.85 22.07 13.50
CA SER A 67 2.86 21.86 14.56
C SER A 67 2.80 20.40 14.99
N VAL A 68 3.03 19.45 14.07
CA VAL A 68 3.15 18.02 14.40
C VAL A 68 4.46 17.74 15.14
N ALA A 69 5.57 18.32 14.68
CA ALA A 69 6.89 18.14 15.31
C ALA A 69 6.93 18.68 16.75
N ALA A 70 6.21 19.77 17.02
CA ALA A 70 6.12 20.40 18.35
C ALA A 70 5.00 19.82 19.24
N ALA A 71 4.26 18.81 18.77
CA ALA A 71 3.13 18.26 19.52
C ALA A 71 3.56 17.54 20.80
N ASP A 72 2.80 17.72 21.88
CA ASP A 72 2.95 16.88 23.08
C ASP A 72 2.54 15.45 22.77
N VAL A 73 3.43 14.51 23.08
CA VAL A 73 3.22 13.09 22.76
C VAL A 73 1.96 12.54 23.41
N SER A 74 1.67 12.94 24.66
CA SER A 74 0.50 12.44 25.39
C SER A 74 -0.81 12.97 24.83
N GLU A 75 -0.81 14.19 24.30
CA GLU A 75 -1.97 14.76 23.61
C GLU A 75 -2.15 14.13 22.23
N PHE A 76 -1.08 13.99 21.47
CA PHE A 76 -1.13 13.33 20.16
C PHE A 76 -1.61 11.87 20.27
N GLU A 77 -1.19 11.14 21.29
CA GLU A 77 -1.69 9.80 21.60
C GLU A 77 -3.21 9.77 21.82
N LYS A 78 -3.78 10.78 22.50
CA LYS A 78 -5.24 10.89 22.70
C LYS A 78 -5.96 11.16 21.39
N ASP A 79 -5.40 12.00 20.53
CA ASP A 79 -6.01 12.35 19.24
C ASP A 79 -6.10 11.14 18.29
N ILE A 80 -5.13 10.21 18.36
CA ILE A 80 -5.10 9.00 17.54
C ILE A 80 -5.45 7.72 18.31
N TYR A 81 -6.03 7.82 19.51
CA TYR A 81 -6.30 6.69 20.42
C TYR A 81 -7.07 5.53 19.78
N SER A 82 -7.97 5.83 18.84
CA SER A 82 -8.77 4.81 18.15
C SER A 82 -8.00 4.02 17.09
N ILE A 83 -6.74 4.38 16.81
CA ILE A 83 -5.83 3.70 15.89
C ILE A 83 -5.03 2.63 16.66
N GLY A 84 -5.00 1.41 16.16
CA GLY A 84 -4.21 0.34 16.76
C GLY A 84 -2.72 0.73 16.90
N PHE A 85 -2.09 0.35 18.02
CA PHE A 85 -0.68 0.69 18.33
C PHE A 85 -0.39 2.20 18.38
N TYR A 86 -1.39 2.99 18.75
CA TYR A 86 -1.36 4.45 18.74
C TYR A 86 -0.13 5.07 19.42
N ARG A 87 0.34 4.51 20.55
CA ARG A 87 1.51 5.04 21.28
C ARG A 87 2.79 4.99 20.47
N ASN A 88 3.07 3.88 19.79
CA ASN A 88 4.24 3.76 18.93
C ASN A 88 4.09 4.63 17.69
N LYS A 89 2.88 4.71 17.12
CA LYS A 89 2.59 5.54 15.96
C LYS A 89 2.72 7.04 16.27
N ALA A 90 2.24 7.50 17.44
CA ALA A 90 2.43 8.88 17.88
C ALA A 90 3.91 9.26 17.95
N LYS A 91 4.71 8.46 18.64
CA LYS A 91 6.16 8.67 18.74
C LYS A 91 6.83 8.68 17.36
N ASN A 92 6.50 7.72 16.50
CA ASN A 92 7.08 7.64 15.17
C ASN A 92 6.70 8.85 14.32
N ILE A 93 5.45 9.31 14.35
CA ILE A 93 4.99 10.45 13.55
C ILE A 93 5.67 11.74 14.01
N ILE A 94 5.71 12.02 15.31
CA ILE A 94 6.40 13.20 15.85
C ILE A 94 7.91 13.15 15.51
N SER A 95 8.55 12.00 15.70
CA SER A 95 9.97 11.86 15.33
C SER A 95 10.18 11.96 13.83
N CYS A 96 9.27 11.45 12.99
CA CYS A 96 9.33 11.59 11.55
C CYS A 96 9.17 13.06 11.12
N ALA A 97 8.25 13.81 11.76
CA ALA A 97 8.09 15.24 11.49
C ALA A 97 9.36 16.03 11.82
N ASN A 98 10.00 15.73 12.96
CA ASN A 98 11.28 16.35 13.30
C ASN A 98 12.38 16.00 12.28
N ALA A 99 12.52 14.71 11.91
CA ALA A 99 13.51 14.30 10.92
C ALA A 99 13.28 14.96 9.55
N LEU A 100 12.01 15.13 9.11
CA LEU A 100 11.71 15.84 7.88
C LEU A 100 12.17 17.31 7.95
N LEU A 101 11.97 17.98 9.08
CA LEU A 101 12.40 19.37 9.25
C LEU A 101 13.92 19.49 9.32
N GLU A 102 14.58 18.63 10.07
CA GLU A 102 16.03 18.71 10.36
C GLU A 102 16.88 18.23 9.17
N ASP A 103 16.51 17.11 8.54
CA ASP A 103 17.35 16.44 7.54
C ASP A 103 16.92 16.73 6.10
N PHE A 104 15.63 17.07 5.89
CA PHE A 104 15.03 17.23 4.56
C PHE A 104 14.40 18.61 4.31
N GLY A 105 14.64 19.59 5.19
CA GLY A 105 14.14 20.96 5.01
C GLY A 105 12.61 21.09 5.02
N GLY A 106 11.90 20.13 5.63
CA GLY A 106 10.45 20.08 5.69
C GLY A 106 9.78 19.38 4.50
N GLU A 107 10.56 18.90 3.55
CA GLU A 107 10.05 18.19 2.37
C GLU A 107 10.08 16.67 2.55
N VAL A 108 9.11 15.98 1.95
CA VAL A 108 9.12 14.51 1.91
C VAL A 108 10.07 14.06 0.78
N PRO A 109 11.09 13.23 1.08
CA PRO A 109 12.01 12.77 0.04
C PRO A 109 11.35 11.75 -0.91
N SER A 110 11.87 11.64 -2.13
CA SER A 110 11.40 10.68 -3.14
C SER A 110 12.28 9.42 -3.24
N ASP A 111 13.51 9.48 -2.73
CA ASP A 111 14.41 8.33 -2.70
C ASP A 111 13.94 7.29 -1.68
N ILE A 112 14.13 6.00 -2.00
CA ILE A 112 13.62 4.92 -1.16
C ILE A 112 14.45 4.75 0.12
N ASP A 113 15.75 5.00 0.07
CA ASP A 113 16.65 4.86 1.22
C ASP A 113 16.41 6.03 2.18
N ASP A 114 16.26 7.26 1.67
CA ASP A 114 15.86 8.43 2.45
C ASP A 114 14.51 8.22 3.13
N LEU A 115 13.49 7.78 2.40
CA LEU A 115 12.16 7.48 2.97
C LEU A 115 12.23 6.41 4.06
N THR A 116 13.00 5.35 3.86
CA THR A 116 13.10 4.26 4.85
C THR A 116 13.98 4.60 6.04
N SER A 117 14.76 5.68 5.98
CA SER A 117 15.49 6.23 7.13
C SER A 117 14.57 6.94 8.12
N LEU A 118 13.39 7.41 7.67
CA LEU A 118 12.44 8.13 8.50
C LEU A 118 11.78 7.22 9.56
N PRO A 119 11.59 7.70 10.79
CA PRO A 119 10.93 6.95 11.86
C PRO A 119 9.54 6.44 11.47
N GLY A 120 9.30 5.15 11.61
CA GLY A 120 8.02 4.52 11.30
C GLY A 120 7.76 4.24 9.81
N VAL A 121 8.72 4.53 8.95
CA VAL A 121 8.61 4.32 7.50
C VAL A 121 9.37 3.06 7.10
N GLY A 122 8.62 2.02 6.75
CA GLY A 122 9.18 0.83 6.12
C GLY A 122 9.07 0.89 4.59
N ARG A 123 9.69 -0.07 3.90
CA ARG A 123 9.71 -0.15 2.43
C ARG A 123 8.31 -0.08 1.80
N LYS A 124 7.31 -0.72 2.44
CA LYS A 124 5.92 -0.64 1.98
C LYS A 124 5.40 0.79 1.98
N THR A 125 5.57 1.51 3.10
CA THR A 125 5.18 2.92 3.23
C THR A 125 5.91 3.78 2.22
N ALA A 126 7.23 3.60 2.09
CA ALA A 126 8.04 4.32 1.10
C ALA A 126 7.51 4.14 -0.33
N ASN A 127 7.19 2.92 -0.74
CA ASN A 127 6.63 2.66 -2.08
C ASN A 127 5.24 3.28 -2.26
N VAL A 128 4.39 3.35 -1.23
CA VAL A 128 3.11 4.08 -1.29
C VAL A 128 3.35 5.57 -1.57
N ILE A 129 4.29 6.18 -0.86
CA ILE A 129 4.62 7.61 -1.02
C ILE A 129 5.21 7.87 -2.40
N ARG A 130 6.18 7.07 -2.83
CA ARG A 130 6.81 7.19 -4.16
C ARG A 130 5.78 7.14 -5.29
N GLY A 131 4.85 6.19 -5.22
CA GLY A 131 3.82 6.04 -6.24
C GLY A 131 2.78 7.16 -6.24
N ASN A 132 2.27 7.55 -5.07
CA ASN A 132 1.13 8.46 -5.00
C ASN A 132 1.52 9.95 -5.01
N ILE A 133 2.69 10.31 -4.47
CA ILE A 133 3.15 11.71 -4.42
C ILE A 133 4.03 12.03 -5.65
N PHE A 134 4.97 11.16 -5.94
CA PHE A 134 6.00 11.44 -6.94
C PHE A 134 5.75 10.78 -8.30
N GLY A 135 4.70 9.96 -8.44
CA GLY A 135 4.44 9.23 -9.68
C GLY A 135 5.55 8.23 -10.05
N ILE A 136 6.41 7.88 -9.09
CA ILE A 136 7.49 6.91 -9.32
C ILE A 136 6.90 5.51 -9.28
N ASN A 137 6.96 4.81 -10.41
CA ASN A 137 6.44 3.47 -10.52
C ASN A 137 7.05 2.54 -9.46
N SER A 138 6.19 1.97 -8.63
CA SER A 138 6.58 1.08 -7.53
C SER A 138 5.50 0.04 -7.27
N ILE A 139 5.90 -1.13 -6.78
CA ILE A 139 4.96 -2.18 -6.38
C ILE A 139 4.91 -2.24 -4.86
N VAL A 140 3.72 -2.07 -4.31
CA VAL A 140 3.48 -2.21 -2.87
C VAL A 140 3.05 -3.64 -2.58
N VAL A 141 3.90 -4.44 -1.95
CA VAL A 141 3.57 -5.82 -1.59
C VAL A 141 2.92 -5.85 -0.21
N ASP A 142 1.59 -5.84 -0.21
CA ASP A 142 0.79 -6.08 0.98
C ASP A 142 0.33 -7.55 1.08
N THR A 143 -0.50 -7.86 2.06
CA THR A 143 -1.04 -9.21 2.26
C THR A 143 -1.92 -9.67 1.09
N HIS A 144 -2.61 -8.76 0.39
CA HIS A 144 -3.42 -9.09 -0.79
C HIS A 144 -2.53 -9.35 -2.00
N VAL A 145 -1.59 -8.45 -2.29
CA VAL A 145 -0.65 -8.61 -3.40
C VAL A 145 0.15 -9.89 -3.24
N LYS A 146 0.72 -10.15 -2.05
CA LYS A 146 1.42 -11.41 -1.77
C LYS A 146 0.53 -12.62 -2.07
N ARG A 147 -0.63 -12.72 -1.43
CA ARG A 147 -1.53 -13.87 -1.55
C ARG A 147 -2.00 -14.10 -2.99
N VAL A 148 -2.54 -13.06 -3.63
CA VAL A 148 -3.12 -13.17 -4.97
C VAL A 148 -2.05 -13.51 -5.99
N SER A 149 -0.90 -12.84 -5.95
CA SER A 149 0.23 -13.10 -6.86
C SER A 149 0.78 -14.52 -6.70
N THR A 150 0.80 -15.06 -5.47
CA THR A 150 1.19 -16.45 -5.21
C THR A 150 0.16 -17.43 -5.81
N LEU A 151 -1.13 -17.19 -5.59
CA LEU A 151 -2.20 -18.04 -6.14
C LEU A 151 -2.23 -18.01 -7.68
N LEU A 152 -1.97 -16.85 -8.27
CA LEU A 152 -1.82 -16.71 -9.72
C LEU A 152 -0.57 -17.43 -10.26
N GLY A 153 0.39 -17.76 -9.39
CA GLY A 153 1.68 -18.38 -9.76
C GLY A 153 2.65 -17.37 -10.37
N LEU A 154 2.52 -16.09 -10.05
CA LEU A 154 3.46 -15.03 -10.45
C LEU A 154 4.69 -14.98 -9.55
N THR A 155 4.55 -15.42 -8.31
CA THR A 155 5.65 -15.58 -7.35
C THR A 155 5.52 -16.89 -6.58
N LYS A 156 6.60 -17.31 -5.93
CA LYS A 156 6.62 -18.41 -4.95
C LYS A 156 7.33 -17.99 -3.67
N ASP A 157 7.85 -16.76 -3.65
CA ASP A 157 8.62 -16.26 -2.52
C ASP A 157 7.68 -15.83 -1.38
N GLU A 158 8.21 -15.83 -0.17
CA GLU A 158 7.53 -15.39 1.05
C GLU A 158 7.98 -13.99 1.49
N ASP A 159 9.16 -13.57 1.07
CA ASP A 159 9.72 -12.27 1.38
C ASP A 159 9.10 -11.17 0.49
N PRO A 160 8.47 -10.13 1.08
CA PRO A 160 7.82 -9.06 0.32
C PRO A 160 8.76 -8.33 -0.66
N VAL A 161 10.03 -8.15 -0.28
CA VAL A 161 11.02 -7.45 -1.13
C VAL A 161 11.36 -8.29 -2.35
N LYS A 162 11.53 -9.59 -2.18
CA LYS A 162 11.76 -10.51 -3.31
C LYS A 162 10.54 -10.58 -4.23
N ILE A 163 9.34 -10.62 -3.65
CA ILE A 163 8.08 -10.59 -4.41
C ILE A 163 7.99 -9.30 -5.24
N GLU A 164 8.30 -8.14 -4.64
CA GLU A 164 8.35 -6.86 -5.33
C GLU A 164 9.24 -6.95 -6.58
N TYR A 165 10.50 -7.37 -6.43
CA TYR A 165 11.43 -7.49 -7.56
C TYR A 165 11.04 -8.57 -8.58
N GLU A 166 10.40 -9.68 -8.16
CA GLU A 166 9.88 -10.67 -9.10
C GLU A 166 8.73 -10.09 -9.94
N LEU A 167 7.80 -9.37 -9.31
CA LEU A 167 6.67 -8.74 -10.00
C LEU A 167 7.14 -7.63 -10.95
N MET A 168 8.10 -6.81 -10.54
CA MET A 168 8.70 -5.78 -11.41
C MET A 168 9.30 -6.33 -12.70
N LYS A 169 9.83 -7.56 -12.67
CA LYS A 169 10.36 -8.23 -13.88
C LYS A 169 9.27 -8.82 -14.79
N LEU A 170 8.07 -9.04 -14.25
CA LEU A 170 6.97 -9.71 -14.96
C LEU A 170 5.93 -8.73 -15.49
N LEU A 171 5.61 -7.70 -14.72
CA LEU A 171 4.57 -6.73 -15.01
C LEU A 171 5.14 -5.58 -15.85
N PRO A 172 4.37 -5.02 -16.80
CA PRO A 172 4.72 -3.75 -17.43
C PRO A 172 4.87 -2.65 -16.35
N GLU A 173 5.84 -1.77 -16.53
CA GLU A 173 6.18 -0.77 -15.52
C GLU A 173 5.04 0.22 -15.25
N ASP A 174 4.30 0.59 -16.26
CA ASP A 174 3.11 1.44 -16.18
C ASP A 174 1.93 0.79 -15.42
N GLN A 175 2.00 -0.52 -15.18
CA GLN A 175 0.99 -1.27 -14.44
C GLN A 175 1.32 -1.44 -12.95
N TRP A 176 2.51 -1.11 -12.47
CA TRP A 176 2.95 -1.44 -11.11
C TRP A 176 2.05 -0.83 -10.03
N ILE A 177 1.75 0.46 -10.13
CA ILE A 177 0.89 1.16 -9.17
C ILE A 177 -0.55 0.63 -9.28
N LEU A 178 -1.07 0.51 -10.51
CA LEU A 178 -2.43 0.01 -10.75
C LEU A 178 -2.63 -1.41 -10.25
N TYR A 179 -1.69 -2.30 -10.52
CA TYR A 179 -1.72 -3.69 -10.07
C TYR A 179 -1.94 -3.78 -8.56
N ASN A 180 -1.29 -2.91 -7.79
CA ASN A 180 -1.47 -2.88 -6.34
C ASN A 180 -2.93 -2.61 -5.96
N PHE A 181 -3.53 -1.52 -6.46
CA PHE A 181 -4.90 -1.15 -6.14
C PHE A 181 -5.92 -2.19 -6.62
N GLN A 182 -5.75 -2.67 -7.84
CA GLN A 182 -6.63 -3.65 -8.44
C GLN A 182 -6.58 -4.99 -7.71
N VAL A 183 -5.41 -5.46 -7.33
CA VAL A 183 -5.24 -6.71 -6.57
C VAL A 183 -5.79 -6.58 -5.16
N ILE A 184 -5.68 -5.43 -4.51
CA ILE A 184 -6.33 -5.19 -3.22
C ILE A 184 -7.86 -5.27 -3.38
N ALA A 185 -8.43 -4.58 -4.36
CA ALA A 185 -9.87 -4.60 -4.65
C ALA A 185 -10.35 -6.03 -4.95
N HIS A 186 -9.63 -6.75 -5.83
CA HIS A 186 -9.91 -8.13 -6.17
C HIS A 186 -9.79 -9.08 -4.95
N GLY A 187 -8.78 -8.88 -4.14
CA GLY A 187 -8.52 -9.67 -2.94
C GLY A 187 -9.54 -9.47 -1.82
N ARG A 188 -10.15 -8.28 -1.75
CA ARG A 188 -11.25 -7.96 -0.82
C ARG A 188 -12.60 -8.51 -1.31
N LYS A 189 -12.88 -8.41 -2.60
CA LYS A 189 -14.19 -8.71 -3.20
C LYS A 189 -14.34 -10.17 -3.68
N VAL A 190 -13.34 -10.72 -4.34
CA VAL A 190 -13.42 -12.02 -5.03
C VAL A 190 -12.44 -13.05 -4.46
N CYS A 191 -11.14 -12.76 -4.47
CA CYS A 191 -10.10 -13.66 -3.99
C CYS A 191 -9.93 -13.55 -2.47
N ILE A 192 -11.00 -13.81 -1.72
CA ILE A 192 -11.03 -13.69 -0.25
C ILE A 192 -10.21 -14.83 0.37
N ALA A 193 -9.40 -14.52 1.42
CA ALA A 193 -8.42 -15.47 1.97
C ALA A 193 -8.99 -16.83 2.40
N ARG A 194 -10.18 -16.84 3.03
CA ARG A 194 -10.79 -18.07 3.58
C ARG A 194 -11.86 -18.68 2.68
N ARG A 195 -12.47 -17.89 1.79
CA ARG A 195 -13.58 -18.30 0.91
C ARG A 195 -13.48 -17.59 -0.44
N PRO A 196 -12.49 -17.93 -1.27
CA PRO A 196 -12.35 -17.32 -2.58
C PRO A 196 -13.52 -17.72 -3.48
N GLN A 197 -14.08 -16.76 -4.22
CA GLN A 197 -15.19 -16.96 -5.14
C GLN A 197 -14.66 -17.33 -6.54
N CYS A 198 -13.95 -18.45 -6.64
CA CYS A 198 -13.21 -18.84 -7.84
C CYS A 198 -14.09 -19.00 -9.09
N GLU A 199 -15.33 -19.49 -8.94
CA GLU A 199 -16.26 -19.69 -10.06
C GLU A 199 -16.65 -18.38 -10.75
N ASN A 200 -16.68 -17.28 -10.00
CA ASN A 200 -17.00 -15.93 -10.50
C ASN A 200 -15.76 -15.06 -10.74
N CYS A 201 -14.56 -15.65 -10.65
CA CYS A 201 -13.31 -14.93 -10.75
C CYS A 201 -12.91 -14.71 -12.22
N ILE A 202 -12.73 -13.46 -12.61
CA ILE A 202 -12.27 -13.07 -13.94
C ILE A 202 -10.86 -13.62 -14.27
N LEU A 203 -10.06 -13.88 -13.23
CA LEU A 203 -8.69 -14.36 -13.35
C LEU A 203 -8.58 -15.88 -13.34
N ARG A 204 -9.69 -16.63 -13.26
CA ARG A 204 -9.68 -18.10 -13.05
C ARG A 204 -8.87 -18.84 -14.10
N GLU A 205 -8.98 -18.46 -15.37
CA GLU A 205 -8.27 -19.13 -16.48
C GLU A 205 -6.75 -18.91 -16.43
N ALA A 206 -6.32 -17.74 -15.95
CA ALA A 206 -4.92 -17.42 -15.71
C ALA A 206 -4.41 -17.90 -14.34
N CYS A 207 -5.31 -18.31 -13.43
CA CYS A 207 -4.96 -18.65 -12.05
C CYS A 207 -4.38 -20.04 -11.95
N LYS A 208 -3.11 -20.13 -11.54
CA LYS A 208 -2.44 -21.43 -11.37
C LYS A 208 -3.12 -22.29 -10.30
N HIS A 209 -3.53 -21.68 -9.19
CA HIS A 209 -4.20 -22.38 -8.08
C HIS A 209 -5.53 -23.02 -8.52
N TYR A 210 -6.36 -22.27 -9.27
CA TYR A 210 -7.62 -22.79 -9.80
C TYR A 210 -7.40 -23.95 -10.76
N ASN A 211 -6.51 -23.79 -11.73
CA ASN A 211 -6.24 -24.81 -12.75
C ASN A 211 -5.65 -26.09 -12.16
N MET A 212 -4.79 -26.01 -11.15
CA MET A 212 -4.24 -27.19 -10.48
C MET A 212 -5.32 -27.95 -9.67
N ASN A 213 -6.27 -27.24 -9.07
CA ASN A 213 -7.32 -27.87 -8.27
C ASN A 213 -8.45 -28.45 -9.13
N THR A 214 -8.67 -27.92 -10.35
CA THR A 214 -9.67 -28.47 -11.29
C THR A 214 -9.16 -29.66 -12.07
N GLU A 215 -7.85 -29.84 -12.25
CA GLU A 215 -7.26 -31.02 -12.89
C GLU A 215 -7.26 -32.25 -11.98
N VAL A 216 -7.36 -32.08 -10.66
CA VAL A 216 -7.39 -33.21 -9.69
C VAL A 216 -8.77 -33.93 -9.67
N TRP A 217 -9.82 -33.32 -10.25
CA TRP A 217 -11.18 -33.84 -10.25
C TRP A 217 -11.67 -34.32 -11.65
N LYS A 218 -10.77 -34.39 -12.61
CA LYS A 218 -11.00 -35.07 -13.92
C LYS A 218 -10.22 -36.38 -13.98
#